data_14a006cb86149d91ebdc200149155f2e
#
_entry.id   14a006cb86149d91ebdc200149155f2e
#
_cell.length_a   1.000
_cell.length_b   1.000
_cell.length_c   1.000
_cell.angle_alpha   90.00
_cell.angle_beta   90.00
_cell.angle_gamma   90.00
#
_symmetry.space_group_name_H-M   'P 1'
#
loop_
_entity.id
_entity.type
_entity.pdbx_description
1 polymer ?
#
loop_
_entity_poly.entity_id
_entity_poly.type
_entity_poly.pdbx_seq_one_letter_code
_entity_poly.pdbx_strand_id
1 'polypeptide(L)'
;MPELPEVEVTRRSFASQIAGAQVLSVTLGKPLRWPLGRAPSSLVGARVQQVRRRGKYLLIDLDRGMLMVHLGMSGSLRFATQLPAALGPHEHFDMQTDRGTLRLHDPRRFGAVIATDGDDDPVARKLLDGLGMEPLDAHHFRWESFRDGLARSRTPIKP
;
A
#
# COMPACT_ATOMS: atom_id res chain seq x y z
N MET A 1 -7.34 -5.32 -12.97
CA MET A 1 -6.56 -5.53 -11.74
C MET A 1 -5.28 -4.72 -11.80
N PRO A 2 -4.98 -3.87 -10.81
CA PRO A 2 -3.72 -3.13 -10.81
C PRO A 2 -2.52 -4.06 -10.75
N GLU A 3 -1.64 -3.93 -11.71
CA GLU A 3 -0.39 -4.66 -11.78
C GLU A 3 0.75 -3.79 -11.21
N LEU A 4 1.96 -4.34 -11.14
CA LEU A 4 3.10 -3.63 -10.56
C LEU A 4 3.34 -2.23 -11.16
N PRO A 5 3.27 -2.02 -12.49
CA PRO A 5 3.46 -0.66 -13.03
C PRO A 5 2.42 0.34 -12.57
N GLU A 6 1.15 -0.07 -12.47
CA GLU A 6 0.08 0.82 -12.00
C GLU A 6 0.24 1.15 -10.51
N VAL A 7 0.68 0.18 -9.72
CA VAL A 7 0.97 0.41 -8.30
C VAL A 7 2.13 1.39 -8.14
N GLU A 8 3.17 1.26 -8.96
CA GLU A 8 4.29 2.19 -8.93
C GLU A 8 3.90 3.60 -9.38
N VAL A 9 3.06 3.73 -10.41
CA VAL A 9 2.51 5.03 -10.83
C VAL A 9 1.69 5.65 -9.69
N THR A 10 0.87 4.86 -9.00
CA THR A 10 0.12 5.33 -7.83
C THR A 10 1.07 5.85 -6.75
N ARG A 11 2.11 5.09 -6.40
CA ARG A 11 3.11 5.52 -5.44
C ARG A 11 3.72 6.87 -5.80
N ARG A 12 4.17 7.01 -7.03
CA ARG A 12 4.80 8.25 -7.53
C ARG A 12 3.84 9.43 -7.52
N SER A 13 2.54 9.18 -7.64
CA SER A 13 1.55 10.25 -7.70
C SER A 13 1.42 11.02 -6.38
N PHE A 14 1.76 10.43 -5.23
CA PHE A 14 1.55 11.08 -3.94
C PHE A 14 2.72 10.97 -2.96
N ALA A 15 3.72 10.14 -3.23
CA ALA A 15 4.80 9.86 -2.27
C ALA A 15 5.50 11.13 -1.78
N SER A 16 5.84 12.06 -2.67
CA SER A 16 6.49 13.31 -2.29
C SER A 16 5.56 14.28 -1.57
N GLN A 17 4.27 14.22 -1.87
CA GLN A 17 3.28 15.13 -1.28
C GLN A 17 2.93 14.73 0.15
N ILE A 18 2.87 13.44 0.45
CA ILE A 18 2.50 12.94 1.77
C ILE A 18 3.69 12.84 2.74
N ALA A 19 4.92 12.80 2.22
CA ALA A 19 6.11 12.69 3.07
C ALA A 19 6.20 13.87 4.05
N GLY A 20 6.35 13.57 5.33
CA GLY A 20 6.38 14.56 6.41
C GLY A 20 5.00 14.96 6.93
N ALA A 21 3.90 14.46 6.35
CA ALA A 21 2.55 14.79 6.81
C ALA A 21 2.24 14.10 8.13
N GLN A 22 1.48 14.79 8.99
CA GLN A 22 0.99 14.24 10.24
C GLN A 22 -0.44 13.75 10.10
N VAL A 23 -0.71 12.55 10.58
CA VAL A 23 -2.05 11.94 10.55
C VAL A 23 -2.96 12.64 11.56
N LEU A 24 -4.07 13.17 11.09
CA LEU A 24 -5.06 13.87 11.91
C LEU A 24 -6.24 12.98 12.26
N SER A 25 -6.71 12.15 11.34
CA SER A 25 -7.80 11.22 11.57
C SER A 25 -7.75 10.06 10.59
N VAL A 26 -8.31 8.92 11.00
CA VAL A 26 -8.46 7.74 10.15
C VAL A 26 -9.89 7.24 10.27
N THR A 27 -10.57 7.07 9.15
CA THR A 27 -11.94 6.60 9.08
C THR A 27 -12.00 5.37 8.16
N LEU A 28 -12.70 4.35 8.60
CA LEU A 28 -12.92 3.12 7.83
C LEU A 28 -14.34 3.10 7.29
N GLY A 29 -14.48 2.64 6.04
CA GLY A 29 -15.77 2.32 5.45
C GLY A 29 -16.15 0.86 5.74
N LYS A 30 -16.70 0.18 4.74
CA LYS A 30 -17.03 -1.24 4.86
C LYS A 30 -15.77 -2.09 4.95
N PRO A 31 -15.84 -3.29 5.58
CA PRO A 31 -14.66 -4.15 5.70
C PRO A 31 -14.03 -4.50 4.35
N LEU A 32 -12.71 -4.40 4.29
CA LEU A 32 -11.88 -4.86 3.18
C LEU A 32 -11.52 -6.34 3.38
N ARG A 33 -10.72 -6.89 2.48
CA ARG A 33 -10.28 -8.30 2.52
C ARG A 33 -9.60 -8.66 3.85
N TRP A 34 -8.79 -7.75 4.38
CA TRP A 34 -8.07 -7.93 5.64
C TRP A 34 -8.42 -6.79 6.58
N PRO A 35 -8.53 -7.04 7.88
CA PRO A 35 -8.75 -5.96 8.84
C PRO A 35 -7.51 -5.06 8.94
N LEU A 36 -7.73 -3.82 9.37
CA LEU A 36 -6.62 -2.90 9.64
C LEU A 36 -5.64 -3.47 10.69
N GLY A 37 -6.14 -4.28 11.60
CA GLY A 37 -5.34 -4.95 12.62
C GLY A 37 -5.08 -4.12 13.88
N ARG A 38 -5.43 -2.86 13.87
CA ARG A 38 -5.31 -1.93 15.00
C ARG A 38 -6.47 -0.95 14.99
N ALA A 39 -6.71 -0.31 16.13
CA ALA A 39 -7.69 0.77 16.18
C ALA A 39 -7.25 1.92 15.26
N PRO A 40 -8.15 2.48 14.44
CA PRO A 40 -7.81 3.62 13.59
C PRO A 40 -7.22 4.79 14.37
N SER A 41 -7.71 5.03 15.58
CA SER A 41 -7.22 6.09 16.47
C SER A 41 -5.75 5.94 16.85
N SER A 42 -5.21 4.71 16.80
CA SER A 42 -3.79 4.48 17.13
C SER A 42 -2.82 5.08 16.10
N LEU A 43 -3.31 5.41 14.91
CA LEU A 43 -2.51 6.03 13.85
C LEU A 43 -2.51 7.56 13.94
N VAL A 44 -3.42 8.14 14.71
CA VAL A 44 -3.53 9.60 14.86
C VAL A 44 -2.27 10.15 15.54
N GLY A 45 -1.71 11.21 14.97
CA GLY A 45 -0.47 11.82 15.45
C GLY A 45 0.79 11.23 14.83
N ALA A 46 0.71 10.09 14.16
CA ALA A 46 1.86 9.53 13.44
C ALA A 46 2.27 10.44 12.29
N ARG A 47 3.56 10.43 11.97
CA ARG A 47 4.10 11.23 10.86
C ARG A 47 4.58 10.30 9.74
N VAL A 48 4.16 10.61 8.53
CA VAL A 48 4.59 9.85 7.35
C VAL A 48 6.05 10.16 7.05
N GLN A 49 6.88 9.14 6.96
CA GLN A 49 8.30 9.29 6.61
C GLN A 49 8.52 9.16 5.11
N GLN A 50 8.00 8.11 4.51
CA GLN A 50 8.16 7.85 3.09
C GLN A 50 7.12 6.84 2.61
N VAL A 51 6.99 6.71 1.29
CA VAL A 51 6.16 5.69 0.66
C VAL A 51 7.05 4.83 -0.24
N ARG A 52 7.11 3.55 0.08
CA ARG A 52 7.85 2.53 -0.67
C ARG A 52 6.88 1.61 -1.41
N ARG A 53 7.40 0.79 -2.28
CA ARG A 53 6.66 -0.30 -2.92
C ARG A 53 7.47 -1.59 -2.84
N ARG A 54 6.78 -2.69 -2.59
CA ARG A 54 7.35 -4.02 -2.69
C ARG A 54 6.33 -4.91 -3.41
N GLY A 55 6.66 -5.30 -4.64
CA GLY A 55 5.69 -5.98 -5.49
C GLY A 55 4.47 -5.11 -5.75
N LYS A 56 3.30 -5.64 -5.45
CA LYS A 56 2.03 -4.91 -5.57
C LYS A 56 1.57 -4.25 -4.25
N TYR A 57 2.42 -4.26 -3.23
CA TYR A 57 2.14 -3.59 -1.96
C TYR A 57 2.76 -2.20 -1.94
N LEU A 58 1.97 -1.21 -1.53
CA LEU A 58 2.46 0.09 -1.12
C LEU A 58 2.77 0.04 0.38
N LEU A 59 3.92 0.56 0.75
CA LEU A 59 4.39 0.56 2.13
C LEU A 59 4.56 2.01 2.58
N ILE A 60 3.64 2.47 3.43
CA ILE A 60 3.68 3.83 3.97
C ILE A 60 4.36 3.77 5.32
N ASP A 61 5.62 4.19 5.37
CA ASP A 61 6.39 4.19 6.60
C ASP A 61 5.97 5.38 7.46
N LEU A 62 5.66 5.08 8.72
CA LEU A 62 5.34 6.08 9.74
C LEU A 62 6.49 6.15 10.75
N ASP A 63 6.54 7.21 11.54
CA ASP A 63 7.50 7.31 12.65
C ASP A 63 7.28 6.23 13.71
N ARG A 64 6.12 5.57 13.69
CA ARG A 64 5.78 4.44 14.55
C ARG A 64 4.93 3.44 13.77
N GLY A 65 5.58 2.50 13.11
CA GLY A 65 4.90 1.48 12.35
C GLY A 65 4.84 1.76 10.85
N MET A 66 3.99 1.01 10.17
CA MET A 66 3.88 1.03 8.71
C MET A 66 2.46 0.65 8.30
N LEU A 67 1.94 1.30 7.27
CA LEU A 67 0.72 0.86 6.60
C LEU A 67 1.09 0.11 5.33
N MET A 68 0.53 -1.08 5.17
CA MET A 68 0.62 -1.85 3.93
C MET A 68 -0.68 -1.71 3.17
N VAL A 69 -0.61 -1.31 1.90
CA VAL A 69 -1.80 -1.13 1.05
C VAL A 69 -1.69 -2.02 -0.16
N HIS A 70 -2.73 -2.80 -0.40
CA HIS A 70 -2.91 -3.60 -1.61
C HIS A 70 -4.18 -3.17 -2.32
N LEU A 71 -4.10 -2.89 -3.62
CA LEU A 71 -5.25 -2.36 -4.36
C LEU A 71 -6.25 -3.43 -4.80
N GLY A 72 -5.93 -4.71 -4.59
CA GLY A 72 -6.82 -5.80 -4.97
C GLY A 72 -7.08 -5.83 -6.46
N MET A 73 -8.36 -5.92 -6.83
CA MET A 73 -8.77 -5.99 -8.23
C MET A 73 -9.33 -4.67 -8.77
N SER A 74 -9.89 -3.85 -7.92
CA SER A 74 -10.60 -2.62 -8.33
C SER A 74 -10.22 -1.40 -7.51
N GLY A 75 -9.22 -1.53 -6.62
CA GLY A 75 -8.82 -0.44 -5.74
C GLY A 75 -8.06 0.65 -6.47
N SER A 76 -8.32 1.88 -6.06
CA SER A 76 -7.51 3.05 -6.43
C SER A 76 -7.28 3.91 -5.19
N LEU A 77 -6.06 4.41 -5.07
CA LEU A 77 -5.63 5.22 -3.93
C LEU A 77 -5.33 6.63 -4.42
N ARG A 78 -5.93 7.62 -3.78
CA ARG A 78 -5.80 9.03 -4.18
C ARG A 78 -5.43 9.89 -2.97
N PHE A 79 -4.54 10.83 -3.20
CA PHE A 79 -4.17 11.85 -2.23
C PHE A 79 -4.51 13.23 -2.79
N ALA A 80 -5.32 14.00 -2.08
CA ALA A 80 -5.74 15.33 -2.51
C ALA A 80 -5.98 16.24 -1.31
N THR A 81 -5.82 17.54 -1.51
CA THR A 81 -6.00 18.55 -0.46
C THR A 81 -7.47 18.79 -0.14
N GLN A 82 -8.37 18.54 -1.09
CA GLN A 82 -9.81 18.74 -0.90
C GLN A 82 -10.57 17.52 -1.42
N LEU A 83 -11.10 16.74 -0.48
CA LEU A 83 -12.00 15.64 -0.75
C LEU A 83 -13.26 15.82 0.10
N PRO A 84 -14.44 15.33 -0.36
CA PRO A 84 -15.63 15.34 0.48
C PRO A 84 -15.36 14.66 1.82
N ALA A 85 -15.83 15.26 2.92
CA ALA A 85 -15.59 14.70 4.26
C ALA A 85 -16.27 13.35 4.45
N ALA A 86 -17.47 13.16 3.88
CA ALA A 86 -18.19 11.90 3.96
C ALA A 86 -17.64 10.89 2.96
N LEU A 87 -17.49 9.63 3.39
CA LEU A 87 -17.11 8.53 2.51
C LEU A 87 -18.29 8.14 1.61
N GLY A 88 -18.02 7.97 0.32
CA GLY A 88 -18.98 7.37 -0.61
C GLY A 88 -19.14 5.87 -0.38
N PRO A 89 -20.06 5.22 -1.13
CA PRO A 89 -20.41 3.81 -0.90
C PRO A 89 -19.26 2.83 -1.18
N HIS A 90 -18.25 3.25 -1.95
CA HIS A 90 -17.11 2.41 -2.32
C HIS A 90 -15.78 2.92 -1.75
N GLU A 91 -15.82 3.86 -0.85
CA GLU A 91 -14.63 4.40 -0.19
C GLU A 91 -14.50 3.75 1.20
N HIS A 92 -13.41 3.04 1.44
CA HIS A 92 -13.29 2.15 2.59
C HIS A 92 -12.12 2.44 3.52
N PHE A 93 -11.27 3.38 3.14
CA PHE A 93 -10.19 3.87 4.00
C PHE A 93 -9.96 5.34 3.71
N ASP A 94 -9.88 6.14 4.76
CA ASP A 94 -9.66 7.58 4.67
C ASP A 94 -8.69 8.01 5.77
N MET A 95 -7.56 8.57 5.37
CA MET A 95 -6.56 9.09 6.29
C MET A 95 -6.34 10.58 6.01
N GLN A 96 -6.87 11.41 6.89
CA GLN A 96 -6.66 12.86 6.83
C GLN A 96 -5.32 13.20 7.45
N THR A 97 -4.56 14.03 6.76
CA THR A 97 -3.29 14.57 7.24
C THR A 97 -3.31 16.09 7.18
N ASP A 98 -2.29 16.72 7.77
CA ASP A 98 -2.12 18.17 7.69
C ASP A 98 -1.71 18.66 6.29
N ARG A 99 -1.51 17.77 5.31
CA ARG A 99 -1.15 18.10 3.92
C ARG A 99 -2.18 17.65 2.91
N GLY A 100 -3.16 16.88 3.30
CA GLY A 100 -4.18 16.34 2.41
C GLY A 100 -4.75 15.04 2.95
N THR A 101 -5.64 14.43 2.18
CA THR A 101 -6.33 13.19 2.55
C THR A 101 -5.95 12.06 1.60
N LEU A 102 -5.56 10.93 2.16
CA LEU A 102 -5.33 9.69 1.42
C LEU A 102 -6.59 8.83 1.52
N ARG A 103 -7.17 8.49 0.38
CA ARG A 103 -8.45 7.77 0.32
C ARG A 103 -8.40 6.61 -0.64
N LEU A 104 -8.87 5.46 -0.18
CA LEU A 104 -9.00 4.24 -0.97
C LEU A 104 -10.44 4.08 -1.47
N HIS A 105 -10.61 4.03 -2.78
CA HIS A 105 -11.84 3.67 -3.46
C HIS A 105 -11.70 2.23 -3.97
N ASP A 106 -12.58 1.33 -3.55
CA ASP A 106 -12.48 -0.10 -3.90
C ASP A 106 -13.86 -0.76 -3.93
N PRO A 107 -14.56 -0.71 -5.08
CA PRO A 107 -15.92 -1.25 -5.19
C PRO A 107 -16.02 -2.73 -4.82
N ARG A 108 -15.04 -3.55 -5.15
CA ARG A 108 -15.06 -4.99 -4.91
C ARG A 108 -14.54 -5.38 -3.53
N ARG A 109 -13.87 -4.49 -2.82
CA ARG A 109 -13.33 -4.69 -1.47
C ARG A 109 -12.33 -5.86 -1.36
N PHE A 110 -11.60 -6.15 -2.44
CA PHE A 110 -10.53 -7.15 -2.45
C PHE A 110 -9.17 -6.55 -2.11
N GLY A 111 -9.10 -5.24 -1.96
CA GLY A 111 -7.92 -4.56 -1.47
C GLY A 111 -7.74 -4.72 0.04
N ALA A 112 -6.66 -4.15 0.54
CA ALA A 112 -6.36 -4.20 1.97
C ALA A 112 -5.58 -2.96 2.40
N VAL A 113 -5.82 -2.53 3.64
CA VAL A 113 -4.98 -1.58 4.37
C VAL A 113 -4.69 -2.22 5.71
N ILE A 114 -3.42 -2.51 5.98
CA ILE A 114 -3.00 -3.25 7.17
C ILE A 114 -1.98 -2.41 7.93
N ALA A 115 -2.22 -2.17 9.21
CA ALA A 115 -1.28 -1.50 10.09
C ALA A 115 -0.35 -2.54 10.73
N THR A 116 0.96 -2.32 10.62
CA THR A 116 1.99 -3.20 11.15
C THR A 116 3.04 -2.41 11.91
N ASP A 117 3.95 -3.10 12.62
CA ASP A 117 5.07 -2.45 13.31
C ASP A 117 6.22 -2.08 12.38
N GLY A 118 6.24 -2.59 11.16
CA GLY A 118 7.29 -2.39 10.18
C GLY A 118 7.60 -3.67 9.42
N ASP A 119 8.73 -3.69 8.70
CA ASP A 119 9.13 -4.83 7.87
C ASP A 119 9.31 -6.13 8.67
N ASP A 120 9.65 -6.03 9.95
CA ASP A 120 9.88 -7.17 10.83
C ASP A 120 8.60 -7.68 11.52
N ASP A 121 7.47 -7.01 11.33
CA ASP A 121 6.19 -7.49 11.85
C ASP A 121 5.85 -8.85 11.22
N PRO A 122 5.36 -9.83 11.99
CA PRO A 122 5.02 -11.15 11.45
C PRO A 122 4.04 -11.11 10.27
N VAL A 123 3.08 -10.18 10.29
CA VAL A 123 2.12 -10.01 9.19
C VAL A 123 2.84 -9.48 7.94
N ALA A 124 3.70 -8.48 8.10
CA ALA A 124 4.47 -7.93 6.99
C ALA A 124 5.38 -9.00 6.38
N ARG A 125 6.09 -9.76 7.20
CA ARG A 125 6.94 -10.87 6.73
C ARG A 125 6.14 -11.91 5.96
N LYS A 126 5.01 -12.34 6.49
CA LYS A 126 4.16 -13.33 5.84
C LYS A 126 3.72 -12.88 4.44
N LEU A 127 3.41 -11.60 4.26
CA LEU A 127 2.94 -11.07 2.99
C LEU A 127 4.07 -10.75 2.00
N LEU A 128 5.26 -10.39 2.49
CA LEU A 128 6.36 -9.91 1.65
C LEU A 128 7.45 -10.94 1.38
N ASP A 129 7.69 -11.90 2.26
CA ASP A 129 8.83 -12.82 2.17
C ASP A 129 8.76 -13.76 0.95
N GLY A 130 7.61 -14.03 0.41
CA GLY A 130 7.47 -14.87 -0.78
C GLY A 130 7.68 -14.16 -2.10
N LEU A 131 7.93 -12.85 -2.09
CA LEU A 131 8.10 -12.07 -3.30
C LEU A 131 9.50 -12.25 -3.88
N GLY A 132 9.58 -12.34 -5.21
CA GLY A 132 10.86 -12.38 -5.92
C GLY A 132 11.58 -11.04 -5.92
N MET A 133 12.64 -10.96 -6.74
CA MET A 133 13.39 -9.70 -6.89
C MET A 133 12.49 -8.58 -7.41
N GLU A 134 12.76 -7.36 -6.94
CA GLU A 134 12.04 -6.18 -7.37
C GLU A 134 12.51 -5.76 -8.77
N PRO A 135 11.65 -5.85 -9.83
CA PRO A 135 12.09 -5.59 -11.20
C PRO A 135 12.48 -4.12 -11.46
N LEU A 136 11.95 -3.19 -10.64
CA LEU A 136 12.22 -1.76 -10.79
C LEU A 136 13.40 -1.28 -9.94
N ASP A 137 14.01 -2.18 -9.16
CA ASP A 137 15.19 -1.87 -8.37
C ASP A 137 16.46 -2.28 -9.13
N ALA A 138 17.09 -1.31 -9.78
CA ALA A 138 18.30 -1.54 -10.58
C ALA A 138 19.48 -2.09 -9.76
N HIS A 139 19.52 -1.85 -8.45
CA HIS A 139 20.59 -2.32 -7.58
C HIS A 139 20.44 -3.78 -7.16
N HIS A 140 19.22 -4.28 -7.04
CA HIS A 140 18.92 -5.61 -6.54
C HIS A 140 18.42 -6.58 -7.59
N PHE A 141 17.92 -6.09 -8.72
CA PHE A 141 17.43 -6.95 -9.79
C PHE A 141 18.60 -7.50 -10.61
N ARG A 142 18.65 -8.82 -10.77
CA ARG A 142 19.65 -9.52 -11.56
C ARG A 142 18.96 -10.26 -12.69
N TRP A 143 19.22 -9.83 -13.91
CA TRP A 143 18.63 -10.42 -15.11
C TRP A 143 18.96 -11.90 -15.25
N GLU A 144 20.20 -12.29 -14.98
CA GLU A 144 20.65 -13.68 -15.10
C GLU A 144 19.87 -14.59 -14.13
N SER A 145 19.72 -14.18 -12.88
CA SER A 145 18.95 -14.94 -11.88
C SER A 145 17.48 -15.02 -12.25
N PHE A 146 16.91 -13.95 -12.77
CA PHE A 146 15.52 -13.93 -13.24
C PHE A 146 15.33 -14.87 -14.42
N ARG A 147 16.21 -14.80 -15.43
CA ARG A 147 16.19 -15.69 -16.60
C ARG A 147 16.30 -17.15 -16.19
N ASP A 148 17.23 -17.48 -15.29
CA ASP A 148 17.45 -18.84 -14.83
C ASP A 148 16.23 -19.37 -14.03
N GLY A 149 15.59 -18.50 -13.25
CA GLY A 149 14.35 -18.81 -12.54
C GLY A 149 13.21 -19.14 -13.50
N LEU A 150 13.05 -18.37 -14.55
CA LEU A 150 12.05 -18.62 -15.60
C LEU A 150 12.30 -19.94 -16.33
N ALA A 151 13.55 -20.22 -16.68
CA ALA A 151 13.93 -21.45 -17.39
C ALA A 151 13.63 -22.72 -16.58
N ARG A 152 13.69 -22.65 -15.25
CA ARG A 152 13.41 -23.75 -14.33
C ARG A 152 11.95 -23.85 -13.91
N SER A 153 11.18 -22.81 -14.09
CA SER A 153 9.78 -22.76 -13.66
C SER A 153 8.87 -23.42 -14.69
N ARG A 154 7.93 -24.24 -14.20
CA ARG A 154 6.83 -24.78 -15.00
C ARG A 154 5.56 -23.98 -14.85
N THR A 155 5.56 -22.97 -14.02
CA THR A 155 4.41 -22.10 -13.76
C THR A 155 4.33 -21.02 -14.83
N PRO A 156 3.15 -20.76 -15.41
CA PRO A 156 3.00 -19.62 -16.31
C PRO A 156 3.40 -18.31 -15.64
N ILE A 157 3.97 -17.39 -16.41
CA ILE A 157 4.34 -16.06 -15.90
C ILE A 157 3.10 -15.35 -15.39
N LYS A 158 1.98 -15.55 -16.06
CA LYS A 158 0.68 -15.00 -15.67
C LYS A 158 -0.38 -16.08 -15.87
N PRO A 159 -1.11 -16.47 -14.80
CA PRO A 159 -2.17 -17.45 -14.89
C PRO A 159 -3.37 -16.97 -15.70
#